data_6c6737214e172b87d3ffd9e5c41eaddd
#
_entry.id   6c6737214e172b87d3ffd9e5c41eaddd
#
_cell.length_a   1.000
_cell.length_b   1.000
_cell.length_c   1.000
_cell.angle_alpha   90.00
_cell.angle_beta   90.00
_cell.angle_gamma   90.00
#
_symmetry.space_group_name_H-M   'P 1'
#
loop_
_entity.id
_entity.type
_entity.pdbx_description
1 polymer ?
#
loop_
_entity_poly.entity_id
_entity_poly.type
_entity_poly.pdbx_seq_one_letter_code
_entity_poly.pdbx_strand_id
1 'polypeptide(L)'
;FYLTMLGSAYREGSLSVAYPIARGTAPLLIGVGGWMFLSETPSTATTVGLVVLTGGLLLLGGLANRLRERRAVVFAAATGLATVGYSLIDARSVDQTGTIGYLAVLMLFGGSLALAARRPALSRLRSVARQGILIGLGQGGAYALVLVAFQRAQAGQVAGLRQVSVVIGTLVAREALGPRAFWGAVAVAVGAVLVIW
;
A
#
# COMPACT_ATOMS: atom_id res chain seq x y z
N PHE A 1 7.67 9.44 -8.20
CA PHE A 1 8.64 8.71 -7.37
C PHE A 1 8.15 7.29 -7.05
N TYR A 2 7.00 7.10 -6.36
CA TYR A 2 6.45 5.78 -5.99
C TYR A 2 6.38 4.79 -7.16
N LEU A 3 5.70 5.17 -8.27
CA LEU A 3 5.55 4.29 -9.44
C LEU A 3 6.88 3.95 -10.11
N THR A 4 7.85 4.86 -10.05
CA THR A 4 9.19 4.64 -10.63
C THR A 4 9.96 3.64 -9.79
N MET A 5 9.95 3.78 -8.47
CA MET A 5 10.63 2.87 -7.54
C MET A 5 10.00 1.47 -7.58
N LEU A 6 8.67 1.39 -7.56
CA LEU A 6 7.94 0.12 -7.67
C LEU A 6 8.26 -0.59 -9.01
N GLY A 7 8.23 0.15 -10.12
CA GLY A 7 8.58 -0.40 -11.42
C GLY A 7 10.04 -0.85 -11.52
N SER A 8 10.95 -0.18 -10.82
CA SER A 8 12.35 -0.61 -10.72
C SER A 8 12.51 -1.85 -9.85
N ALA A 9 11.80 -1.93 -8.71
CA ALA A 9 11.81 -3.11 -7.86
C ALA A 9 11.36 -4.37 -8.62
N TYR A 10 10.33 -4.24 -9.45
CA TYR A 10 9.82 -5.36 -10.27
C TYR A 10 10.70 -5.72 -11.48
N ARG A 11 11.56 -4.81 -11.93
CA ARG A 11 12.54 -5.10 -12.99
C ARG A 11 13.81 -5.76 -12.46
N GLU A 12 14.20 -5.41 -11.25
CA GLU A 12 15.47 -5.87 -10.65
C GLU A 12 15.31 -7.16 -9.83
N GLY A 13 14.07 -7.61 -9.59
CA GLY A 13 13.82 -8.83 -8.82
C GLY A 13 12.45 -9.44 -9.02
N SER A 14 12.23 -10.59 -8.37
CA SER A 14 10.97 -11.30 -8.42
C SER A 14 9.86 -10.53 -7.69
N LEU A 15 8.64 -10.64 -8.21
CA LEU A 15 7.45 -10.05 -7.60
C LEU A 15 7.25 -10.55 -6.15
N SER A 16 7.56 -11.83 -5.93
CA SER A 16 7.47 -12.49 -4.63
C SER A 16 8.43 -11.93 -3.57
N VAL A 17 9.49 -11.21 -3.96
CA VAL A 17 10.41 -10.51 -3.04
C VAL A 17 10.06 -9.03 -2.93
N ALA A 18 9.89 -8.35 -4.07
CA ALA A 18 9.67 -6.90 -4.09
C ALA A 18 8.34 -6.49 -3.46
N TYR A 19 7.26 -7.21 -3.75
CA TYR A 19 5.92 -6.86 -3.29
C TYR A 19 5.74 -6.94 -1.76
N PRO A 20 6.14 -8.04 -1.07
CA PRO A 20 6.01 -8.11 0.38
C PRO A 20 6.92 -7.14 1.14
N ILE A 21 8.06 -6.76 0.60
CA ILE A 21 8.92 -5.76 1.23
C ILE A 21 8.31 -4.37 1.10
N ALA A 22 7.87 -3.99 -0.11
CA ALA A 22 7.26 -2.69 -0.36
C ALA A 22 5.96 -2.50 0.44
N ARG A 23 5.19 -3.57 0.62
CA ARG A 23 3.91 -3.55 1.34
C ARG A 23 4.03 -3.94 2.81
N GLY A 24 4.97 -4.83 3.15
CA GLY A 24 5.06 -5.45 4.47
C GLY A 24 5.57 -4.49 5.55
N THR A 25 6.47 -3.58 5.21
CA THR A 25 7.03 -2.62 6.19
C THR A 25 6.16 -1.37 6.37
N ALA A 26 5.36 -1.02 5.38
CA ALA A 26 4.60 0.23 5.37
C ALA A 26 3.60 0.36 6.54
N PRO A 27 2.76 -0.62 6.90
CA PRO A 27 1.78 -0.45 7.98
C PRO A 27 2.39 -0.11 9.32
N LEU A 28 3.47 -0.81 9.70
CA LEU A 28 4.17 -0.55 10.96
C LEU A 28 4.80 0.86 10.97
N LEU A 29 5.46 1.24 9.87
CA LEU A 29 6.08 2.57 9.75
C LEU A 29 5.03 3.69 9.69
N ILE A 30 3.86 3.45 9.10
CA ILE A 30 2.74 4.41 9.11
C ILE A 30 2.20 4.54 10.54
N GLY A 31 2.07 3.45 11.30
CA GLY A 31 1.67 3.50 12.70
C GLY A 31 2.65 4.32 13.56
N VAL A 32 3.95 4.08 13.39
CA VAL A 32 5.00 4.87 14.07
C VAL A 32 4.95 6.35 13.63
N GLY A 33 4.78 6.61 12.33
CA GLY A 33 4.66 7.96 11.80
C GLY A 33 3.40 8.68 12.27
N GLY A 34 2.26 7.98 12.40
CA GLY A 34 1.03 8.49 12.97
C GLY A 34 1.22 8.94 14.42
N TRP A 35 1.90 8.12 15.21
CA TRP A 35 2.28 8.49 16.59
C TRP A 35 3.21 9.72 16.61
N MET A 36 4.24 9.77 15.77
CA MET A 36 5.23 10.86 15.79
C MET A 36 4.72 12.17 15.19
N PHE A 37 3.93 12.14 14.12
CA PHE A 37 3.60 13.32 13.31
C PHE A 37 2.12 13.71 13.34
N LEU A 38 1.23 12.79 13.69
CA LEU A 38 -0.22 13.02 13.74
C LEU A 38 -0.77 13.03 15.17
N SER A 39 0.11 12.89 16.18
CA SER A 39 -0.28 12.80 17.61
C SER A 39 -1.26 11.65 17.91
N GLU A 40 -1.22 10.60 17.10
CA GLU A 40 -2.02 9.40 17.33
C GLU A 40 -1.46 8.59 18.50
N THR A 41 -2.32 8.01 19.31
CA THR A 41 -1.94 7.13 20.43
C THR A 41 -2.48 5.72 20.17
N PRO A 42 -1.74 4.86 19.43
CA PRO A 42 -2.21 3.51 19.12
C PRO A 42 -2.33 2.70 20.42
N SER A 43 -3.38 1.88 20.50
CA SER A 43 -3.56 0.93 21.59
C SER A 43 -2.46 -0.14 21.57
N THR A 44 -2.26 -0.83 22.68
CA THR A 44 -1.34 -1.99 22.73
C THR A 44 -1.77 -3.07 21.72
N ALA A 45 -3.08 -3.30 21.57
CA ALA A 45 -3.62 -4.25 20.60
C ALA A 45 -3.30 -3.83 19.18
N THR A 46 -3.50 -2.56 18.82
CA THR A 46 -3.14 -2.01 17.52
C THR A 46 -1.65 -2.18 17.23
N THR A 47 -0.78 -1.87 18.21
CA THR A 47 0.67 -1.99 18.04
C THR A 47 1.09 -3.44 17.81
N VAL A 48 0.60 -4.37 18.64
CA VAL A 48 0.85 -5.80 18.47
C VAL A 48 0.31 -6.30 17.13
N GLY A 49 -0.90 -5.87 16.77
CA GLY A 49 -1.52 -6.19 15.48
C GLY A 49 -0.66 -5.77 14.28
N LEU A 50 -0.11 -4.56 14.30
CA LEU A 50 0.78 -4.05 13.25
C LEU A 50 2.09 -4.86 13.16
N VAL A 51 2.66 -5.26 14.29
CA VAL A 51 3.88 -6.11 14.32
C VAL A 51 3.57 -7.49 13.75
N VAL A 52 2.50 -8.15 14.21
CA VAL A 52 2.08 -9.48 13.74
C VAL A 52 1.77 -9.46 12.25
N LEU A 53 1.02 -8.46 11.78
CA LEU A 53 0.66 -8.27 10.38
C LEU A 53 1.91 -8.07 9.51
N THR A 54 2.83 -7.20 9.95
CA THR A 54 4.11 -6.95 9.25
C THR A 54 4.93 -8.23 9.16
N GLY A 55 5.06 -8.97 10.26
CA GLY A 55 5.72 -10.28 10.30
C GLY A 55 5.08 -11.27 9.32
N GLY A 56 3.75 -11.35 9.30
CA GLY A 56 2.98 -12.19 8.37
C GLY A 56 3.25 -11.85 6.90
N LEU A 57 3.25 -10.57 6.53
CA LEU A 57 3.58 -10.13 5.17
C LEU A 57 5.02 -10.47 4.79
N LEU A 58 5.94 -10.35 5.73
CA LEU A 58 7.32 -10.72 5.53
C LEU A 58 7.50 -12.24 5.35
N LEU A 59 6.70 -13.06 6.04
CA LEU A 59 6.68 -14.52 5.86
C LEU A 59 6.09 -14.91 4.50
N LEU A 60 5.01 -14.27 4.08
CA LEU A 60 4.40 -14.46 2.75
C LEU A 60 5.41 -14.27 1.63
N GLY A 61 6.27 -13.27 1.73
CA GLY A 61 7.27 -12.96 0.71
C GLY A 61 8.53 -13.81 0.70
N GLY A 62 8.66 -14.79 1.59
CA GLY A 62 9.82 -15.68 1.64
C GLY A 62 11.14 -14.97 1.99
N LEU A 63 11.70 -15.20 3.18
CA LEU A 63 12.97 -14.57 3.61
C LEU A 63 14.20 -15.04 2.82
N ALA A 64 14.16 -16.27 2.30
CA ALA A 64 15.35 -16.93 1.75
C ALA A 64 15.93 -16.29 0.48
N ASN A 65 15.10 -15.67 -0.35
CA ASN A 65 15.52 -15.06 -1.62
C ASN A 65 15.94 -13.59 -1.52
N ARG A 66 15.69 -12.94 -0.38
CA ARG A 66 15.89 -11.48 -0.21
C ARG A 66 17.34 -11.04 -0.31
N LEU A 67 18.26 -11.84 0.20
CA LEU A 67 19.69 -11.51 0.21
C LEU A 67 20.32 -11.57 -1.18
N ARG A 68 19.72 -12.32 -2.10
CA ARG A 68 20.23 -12.50 -3.47
C ARG A 68 19.82 -11.35 -4.41
N GLU A 69 18.71 -10.67 -4.10
CA GLU A 69 18.12 -9.60 -4.93
C GLU A 69 18.28 -8.22 -4.25
N ARG A 70 19.50 -7.87 -3.86
CA ARG A 70 19.78 -6.68 -3.05
C ARG A 70 19.23 -5.37 -3.64
N ARG A 71 19.30 -5.20 -4.98
CA ARG A 71 18.77 -4.02 -5.66
C ARG A 71 17.25 -3.94 -5.58
N ALA A 72 16.56 -5.06 -5.81
CA ALA A 72 15.10 -5.12 -5.68
C ALA A 72 14.65 -4.78 -4.25
N VAL A 73 15.37 -5.26 -3.24
CA VAL A 73 15.10 -4.92 -1.83
C VAL A 73 15.23 -3.42 -1.56
N VAL A 74 16.27 -2.76 -2.08
CA VAL A 74 16.46 -1.32 -1.91
C VAL A 74 15.33 -0.53 -2.57
N PHE A 75 14.95 -0.86 -3.81
CA PHE A 75 13.84 -0.20 -4.50
C PHE A 75 12.48 -0.49 -3.83
N ALA A 76 12.27 -1.70 -3.34
CA ALA A 76 11.08 -2.06 -2.59
C ALA A 76 10.98 -1.30 -1.26
N ALA A 77 12.09 -1.16 -0.53
CA ALA A 77 12.15 -0.36 0.69
C ALA A 77 11.89 1.12 0.42
N ALA A 78 12.48 1.68 -0.65
CA ALA A 78 12.21 3.05 -1.09
C ALA A 78 10.74 3.26 -1.46
N THR A 79 10.10 2.25 -2.09
CA THR A 79 8.67 2.24 -2.38
C THR A 79 7.84 2.23 -1.09
N GLY A 80 8.24 1.42 -0.11
CA GLY A 80 7.60 1.38 1.22
C GLY A 80 7.68 2.72 1.93
N LEU A 81 8.86 3.36 1.96
CA LEU A 81 9.04 4.70 2.53
C LEU A 81 8.21 5.77 1.81
N ALA A 82 8.13 5.71 0.48
CA ALA A 82 7.24 6.61 -0.27
C ALA A 82 5.78 6.40 0.11
N THR A 83 5.37 5.13 0.34
CA THR A 83 4.01 4.80 0.82
C THR A 83 3.74 5.40 2.19
N VAL A 84 4.70 5.32 3.12
CA VAL A 84 4.61 5.97 4.43
C VAL A 84 4.43 7.47 4.27
N GLY A 85 5.29 8.12 3.49
CA GLY A 85 5.25 9.56 3.29
C GLY A 85 3.90 10.06 2.77
N TYR A 86 3.43 9.50 1.65
CA TYR A 86 2.15 9.95 1.12
C TYR A 86 0.96 9.59 2.02
N SER A 87 0.97 8.44 2.69
CA SER A 87 -0.14 8.05 3.58
C SER A 87 -0.28 8.97 4.79
N LEU A 88 0.83 9.43 5.38
CA LEU A 88 0.80 10.40 6.48
C LEU A 88 0.35 11.80 6.00
N ILE A 89 0.79 12.21 4.81
CA ILE A 89 0.33 13.46 4.19
C ILE A 89 -1.17 13.38 3.92
N ASP A 90 -1.65 12.27 3.35
CA ASP A 90 -3.06 12.04 3.05
C ASP A 90 -3.91 12.08 4.32
N ALA A 91 -3.51 11.34 5.36
CA ALA A 91 -4.22 11.30 6.64
C ALA A 91 -4.37 12.71 7.24
N ARG A 92 -3.28 13.51 7.26
CA ARG A 92 -3.32 14.88 7.76
C ARG A 92 -4.14 15.82 6.87
N SER A 93 -4.01 15.69 5.55
CA SER A 93 -4.61 16.64 4.61
C SER A 93 -6.11 16.40 4.43
N VAL A 94 -6.55 15.13 4.47
CA VAL A 94 -7.98 14.80 4.31
C VAL A 94 -8.82 15.31 5.46
N ASP A 95 -8.27 15.38 6.66
CA ASP A 95 -8.95 15.98 7.82
C ASP A 95 -9.24 17.46 7.63
N GLN A 96 -8.36 18.18 6.93
CA GLN A 96 -8.50 19.62 6.71
C GLN A 96 -9.37 19.97 5.49
N THR A 97 -9.32 19.17 4.44
CA THR A 97 -9.94 19.50 3.13
C THR A 97 -11.16 18.64 2.80
N GLY A 98 -11.40 17.59 3.56
CA GLY A 98 -12.43 16.58 3.27
C GLY A 98 -12.07 15.66 2.10
N THR A 99 -12.70 14.50 2.07
CA THR A 99 -12.37 13.41 1.13
C THR A 99 -12.51 13.82 -0.33
N ILE A 100 -13.63 14.47 -0.69
CA ILE A 100 -13.94 14.79 -2.10
C ILE A 100 -12.97 15.84 -2.63
N GLY A 101 -12.75 16.92 -1.87
CA GLY A 101 -11.84 17.99 -2.27
C GLY A 101 -10.41 17.49 -2.43
N TYR A 102 -9.93 16.74 -1.46
CA TYR A 102 -8.59 16.16 -1.49
C TYR A 102 -8.40 15.17 -2.65
N LEU A 103 -9.36 14.26 -2.86
CA LEU A 103 -9.33 13.31 -3.96
C LEU A 103 -9.32 14.02 -5.33
N ALA A 104 -10.15 15.07 -5.48
CA ALA A 104 -10.19 15.85 -6.72
C ALA A 104 -8.82 16.50 -7.03
N VAL A 105 -8.19 17.10 -6.03
CA VAL A 105 -6.84 17.69 -6.19
C VAL A 105 -5.83 16.61 -6.56
N LEU A 106 -5.82 15.47 -5.88
CA LEU A 106 -4.90 14.36 -6.19
C LEU A 106 -5.08 13.83 -7.61
N MET A 107 -6.32 13.63 -8.04
CA MET A 107 -6.62 13.09 -9.38
C MET A 107 -6.29 14.11 -10.48
N LEU A 108 -6.65 15.37 -10.31
CA LEU A 108 -6.37 16.43 -11.28
C LEU A 108 -4.87 16.71 -11.36
N PHE A 109 -4.20 16.91 -10.23
CA PHE A 109 -2.79 17.24 -10.20
C PHE A 109 -1.93 16.04 -10.60
N GLY A 110 -2.17 14.87 -10.01
CA GLY A 110 -1.44 13.64 -10.33
C GLY A 110 -1.65 13.20 -11.78
N GLY A 111 -2.88 13.26 -12.26
CA GLY A 111 -3.23 12.95 -13.65
C GLY A 111 -2.59 13.91 -14.65
N SER A 112 -2.66 15.22 -14.40
CA SER A 112 -2.04 16.24 -15.24
C SER A 112 -0.53 16.08 -15.29
N LEU A 113 0.11 15.84 -14.15
CA LEU A 113 1.55 15.63 -14.07
C LEU A 113 1.98 14.36 -14.83
N ALA A 114 1.22 13.27 -14.70
CA ALA A 114 1.49 12.03 -15.42
C ALA A 114 1.35 12.20 -16.94
N LEU A 115 0.33 12.92 -17.41
CA LEU A 115 0.14 13.25 -18.82
C LEU A 115 1.27 14.15 -19.34
N ALA A 116 1.63 15.18 -18.59
CA ALA A 116 2.71 16.10 -18.96
C ALA A 116 4.07 15.38 -19.04
N ALA A 117 4.34 14.48 -18.11
CA ALA A 117 5.60 13.73 -18.07
C ALA A 117 5.71 12.68 -19.18
N ARG A 118 4.61 12.00 -19.54
CA ARG A 118 4.62 10.89 -20.51
C ARG A 118 4.24 11.30 -21.92
N ARG A 119 3.56 12.43 -22.11
CA ARG A 119 3.12 13.00 -23.39
C ARG A 119 2.57 11.94 -24.37
N PRO A 120 1.62 11.10 -23.98
CA PRO A 120 1.13 10.04 -24.85
C PRO A 120 0.40 10.63 -26.07
N ALA A 121 0.54 9.98 -27.24
CA ALA A 121 -0.20 10.37 -28.42
C ALA A 121 -1.72 10.23 -28.20
N LEU A 122 -2.50 11.17 -28.73
CA LEU A 122 -3.97 11.22 -28.55
C LEU A 122 -4.65 9.95 -29.07
N SER A 123 -4.14 9.37 -30.16
CA SER A 123 -4.61 8.10 -30.70
C SER A 123 -4.48 6.96 -29.69
N ARG A 124 -3.37 6.91 -28.96
CA ARG A 124 -3.13 5.91 -27.91
C ARG A 124 -4.05 6.12 -26.70
N LEU A 125 -4.32 7.36 -26.31
CA LEU A 125 -5.30 7.67 -25.26
C LEU A 125 -6.69 7.20 -25.64
N ARG A 126 -7.13 7.45 -26.87
CA ARG A 126 -8.44 7.03 -27.38
C ARG A 126 -8.57 5.50 -27.42
N SER A 127 -7.53 4.78 -27.84
CA SER A 127 -7.57 3.31 -27.95
C SER A 127 -7.73 2.61 -26.60
N VAL A 128 -7.25 3.22 -25.49
CA VAL A 128 -7.32 2.65 -24.13
C VAL A 128 -8.35 3.38 -23.24
N ALA A 129 -9.09 4.36 -23.76
CA ALA A 129 -9.93 5.25 -22.96
C ALA A 129 -10.97 4.49 -22.10
N ARG A 130 -11.68 3.52 -22.67
CA ARG A 130 -12.69 2.73 -21.94
C ARG A 130 -12.07 1.97 -20.76
N GLN A 131 -10.96 1.30 -21.00
CA GLN A 131 -10.24 0.55 -19.95
C GLN A 131 -9.67 1.51 -18.91
N GLY A 132 -9.08 2.62 -19.34
CA GLY A 132 -8.52 3.65 -18.48
C GLY A 132 -9.57 4.28 -17.56
N ILE A 133 -10.77 4.56 -18.08
CA ILE A 133 -11.89 5.10 -17.30
C ILE A 133 -12.34 4.07 -16.25
N LEU A 134 -12.55 2.81 -16.63
CA LEU A 134 -12.98 1.77 -15.68
C LEU A 134 -11.96 1.54 -14.57
N ILE A 135 -10.68 1.46 -14.92
CA ILE A 135 -9.60 1.32 -13.94
C ILE A 135 -9.52 2.57 -13.06
N GLY A 136 -9.63 3.76 -13.67
CA GLY A 136 -9.58 5.04 -12.94
C GLY A 136 -10.72 5.19 -11.95
N LEU A 137 -11.95 4.84 -12.33
CA LEU A 137 -13.12 4.87 -11.43
C LEU A 137 -12.96 3.85 -10.28
N GLY A 138 -12.53 2.62 -10.59
CA GLY A 138 -12.29 1.60 -9.56
C GLY A 138 -11.19 2.01 -8.58
N GLN A 139 -10.07 2.50 -9.09
CA GLN A 139 -8.94 2.97 -8.29
C GLN A 139 -9.30 4.21 -7.47
N GLY A 140 -9.96 5.19 -8.10
CA GLY A 140 -10.40 6.41 -7.43
C GLY A 140 -11.44 6.12 -6.33
N GLY A 141 -12.41 5.26 -6.61
CA GLY A 141 -13.41 4.83 -5.62
C GLY A 141 -12.78 4.08 -4.45
N ALA A 142 -11.88 3.12 -4.72
CA ALA A 142 -11.14 2.42 -3.67
C ALA A 142 -10.30 3.40 -2.83
N TYR A 143 -9.66 4.38 -3.46
CA TYR A 143 -8.87 5.38 -2.75
C TYR A 143 -9.73 6.35 -1.95
N ALA A 144 -10.90 6.73 -2.45
CA ALA A 144 -11.89 7.52 -1.69
C ALA A 144 -12.26 6.84 -0.36
N LEU A 145 -12.49 5.52 -0.40
CA LEU A 145 -12.78 4.75 0.83
C LEU A 145 -11.61 4.78 1.82
N VAL A 146 -10.38 4.73 1.33
CA VAL A 146 -9.18 4.86 2.19
C VAL A 146 -9.11 6.24 2.83
N LEU A 147 -9.39 7.32 2.07
CA LEU A 147 -9.41 8.68 2.60
C LEU A 147 -10.51 8.88 3.65
N VAL A 148 -11.71 8.31 3.42
CA VAL A 148 -12.78 8.31 4.44
C VAL A 148 -12.35 7.54 5.69
N ALA A 149 -11.62 6.43 5.53
CA ALA A 149 -11.12 5.66 6.66
C ALA A 149 -10.09 6.46 7.49
N PHE A 150 -9.21 7.23 6.85
CA PHE A 150 -8.26 8.12 7.54
C PHE A 150 -8.96 9.20 8.39
N GLN A 151 -10.15 9.65 7.99
CA GLN A 151 -10.94 10.60 8.80
C GLN A 151 -11.61 9.96 10.03
N ARG A 152 -11.60 8.63 10.15
CA ARG A 152 -12.35 7.91 11.20
C ARG A 152 -11.51 6.97 12.04
N ALA A 153 -10.29 6.70 11.62
CA ALA A 153 -9.39 5.75 12.26
C ALA A 153 -7.94 6.21 12.13
N GLN A 154 -7.09 5.73 13.01
CA GLN A 154 -5.67 6.05 13.01
C GLN A 154 -4.98 5.55 11.72
N ALA A 155 -3.95 6.27 11.28
CA ALA A 155 -3.25 5.98 10.03
C ALA A 155 -2.69 4.54 10.00
N GLY A 156 -2.16 4.07 11.13
CA GLY A 156 -1.68 2.69 11.28
C GLY A 156 -2.78 1.64 11.11
N GLN A 157 -3.98 1.89 11.66
CA GLN A 157 -5.13 1.00 11.54
C GLN A 157 -5.58 0.87 10.08
N VAL A 158 -5.75 2.00 9.41
CA VAL A 158 -6.12 2.03 7.99
C VAL A 158 -5.08 1.32 7.13
N ALA A 159 -3.79 1.59 7.36
CA ALA A 159 -2.71 0.95 6.63
C ALA A 159 -2.66 -0.57 6.87
N GLY A 160 -2.91 -1.03 8.09
CA GLY A 160 -3.00 -2.44 8.45
C GLY A 160 -4.15 -3.15 7.72
N LEU A 161 -5.36 -2.60 7.80
CA LEU A 161 -6.55 -3.18 7.15
C LEU A 161 -6.41 -3.29 5.63
N ARG A 162 -5.74 -2.35 4.98
CA ARG A 162 -5.46 -2.42 3.55
C ARG A 162 -4.68 -3.67 3.14
N GLN A 163 -3.93 -4.29 4.05
CA GLN A 163 -3.15 -5.49 3.74
C GLN A 163 -3.99 -6.77 3.67
N VAL A 164 -5.23 -6.76 4.16
CA VAL A 164 -6.18 -7.88 3.97
C VAL A 164 -6.37 -8.20 2.49
N SER A 165 -6.28 -7.18 1.62
CA SER A 165 -6.33 -7.38 0.16
C SER A 165 -5.23 -8.30 -0.37
N VAL A 166 -4.08 -8.39 0.30
CA VAL A 166 -2.98 -9.29 -0.09
C VAL A 166 -3.40 -10.74 0.15
N VAL A 167 -4.03 -11.02 1.30
CA VAL A 167 -4.53 -12.36 1.63
C VAL A 167 -5.65 -12.77 0.66
N ILE A 168 -6.60 -11.87 0.40
CA ILE A 168 -7.67 -12.12 -0.57
C ILE A 168 -7.07 -12.37 -1.97
N GLY A 169 -6.10 -11.57 -2.38
CA GLY A 169 -5.43 -11.72 -3.66
C GLY A 169 -4.74 -13.09 -3.82
N THR A 170 -4.06 -13.57 -2.79
CA THR A 170 -3.40 -14.89 -2.80
C THR A 170 -4.42 -16.03 -2.86
N LEU A 171 -5.54 -15.91 -2.14
CA LEU A 171 -6.62 -16.88 -2.17
C LEU A 171 -7.33 -16.94 -3.54
N VAL A 172 -7.61 -15.79 -4.14
CA VAL A 172 -8.26 -15.67 -5.44
C VAL A 172 -7.36 -16.20 -6.57
N ALA A 173 -6.06 -15.96 -6.48
CA ALA A 173 -5.08 -16.45 -7.46
C ALA A 173 -4.94 -17.99 -7.44
N ARG A 174 -5.55 -18.67 -6.45
CA ARG A 174 -5.47 -20.14 -6.28
C ARG A 174 -4.02 -20.66 -6.29
N GLU A 175 -3.09 -19.85 -5.91
CA GLU A 175 -1.69 -20.27 -5.77
C GLU A 175 -1.62 -21.30 -4.63
N ALA A 176 -0.93 -22.42 -4.88
CA ALA A 176 -0.68 -23.42 -3.85
C ALA A 176 0.23 -22.78 -2.78
N LEU A 177 -0.39 -22.34 -1.70
CA LEU A 177 0.34 -21.76 -0.57
C LEU A 177 1.15 -22.86 0.12
N GLY A 178 2.47 -22.76 0.04
CA GLY A 178 3.32 -23.59 0.88
C GLY A 178 3.08 -23.28 2.37
N PRO A 179 3.50 -24.16 3.30
CA PRO A 179 3.22 -24.01 4.73
C PRO A 179 3.60 -22.64 5.32
N ARG A 180 4.71 -22.06 4.86
CA ARG A 180 5.16 -20.72 5.29
C ARG A 180 4.22 -19.61 4.85
N ALA A 181 3.76 -19.66 3.61
CA ALA A 181 2.83 -18.67 3.06
C ALA A 181 1.46 -18.77 3.72
N PHE A 182 1.00 -19.98 4.04
CA PHE A 182 -0.22 -20.19 4.81
C PHE A 182 -0.15 -19.53 6.19
N TRP A 183 0.89 -19.78 6.97
CA TRP A 183 1.07 -19.15 8.28
C TRP A 183 1.27 -17.63 8.18
N GLY A 184 1.92 -17.15 7.12
CA GLY A 184 2.01 -15.73 6.81
C GLY A 184 0.62 -15.10 6.59
N ALA A 185 -0.24 -15.75 5.81
CA ALA A 185 -1.61 -15.28 5.58
C ALA A 185 -2.45 -15.28 6.87
N VAL A 186 -2.33 -16.32 7.69
CA VAL A 186 -2.98 -16.39 9.01
C VAL A 186 -2.51 -15.24 9.91
N ALA A 187 -1.20 -14.98 9.97
CA ALA A 187 -0.65 -13.89 10.77
C ALA A 187 -1.16 -12.52 10.27
N VAL A 188 -1.25 -12.31 8.95
CA VAL A 188 -1.85 -11.08 8.40
C VAL A 188 -3.31 -10.93 8.81
N ALA A 189 -4.10 -12.00 8.75
CA ALA A 189 -5.51 -11.97 9.14
C ALA A 189 -5.67 -11.68 10.64
N VAL A 190 -4.90 -12.36 11.50
CA VAL A 190 -4.91 -12.14 12.96
C VAL A 190 -4.47 -10.72 13.28
N GLY A 191 -3.37 -10.26 12.68
CA GLY A 191 -2.87 -8.90 12.87
C GLY A 191 -3.89 -7.84 12.44
N ALA A 192 -4.60 -8.05 11.33
CA ALA A 192 -5.66 -7.15 10.87
C ALA A 192 -6.84 -7.06 11.85
N VAL A 193 -7.20 -8.17 12.51
CA VAL A 193 -8.23 -8.17 13.56
C VAL A 193 -7.74 -7.39 14.79
N LEU A 194 -6.51 -7.63 15.24
CA LEU A 194 -5.93 -6.93 16.40
C LEU A 194 -5.77 -5.42 16.17
N VAL A 195 -5.53 -5.00 14.94
CA VAL A 195 -5.38 -3.57 14.59
C VAL A 195 -6.67 -2.77 14.80
N ILE A 196 -7.84 -3.41 14.76
CA ILE A 196 -9.15 -2.76 14.94
C ILE A 196 -9.48 -2.54 16.44
N TRP A 197 -8.87 -3.32 17.32
CA TRP A 197 -9.06 -3.26 18.78
C TRP A 197 -8.03 -2.33 19.42
#